data_c50cf9e46288adbbfb835fd63d3217c4
#
_entry.id   c50cf9e46288adbbfb835fd63d3217c4
#
_cell.length_a   1.000
_cell.length_b   1.000
_cell.length_c   1.000
_cell.angle_alpha   90.00
_cell.angle_beta   90.00
_cell.angle_gamma   90.00
#
_symmetry.space_group_name_H-M   'P 1'
#
loop_
_entity.id
_entity.type
_entity.pdbx_description
1 polymer ?
#
loop_
_entity_poly.entity_id
_entity_poly.type
_entity_poly.pdbx_seq_one_letter_code
_entity_poly.pdbx_strand_id
1 'polypeptide(L)'
;MTALICGSLAYDTVMVFEGRFREHILPDRIHVLNVSFLAPSMRRNFGGCAGNIAYNLRLLGGEGLMMATVGHDFAPYERWLQERGIALTHVREVPGEF
;
A
#
# COMPACT_ATOMS: atom_id res chain seq x y z
N MET A 1 18.17 18.87 8.01
CA MET A 1 17.63 19.00 6.63
C MET A 1 16.33 18.24 6.52
N THR A 2 15.32 18.86 5.97
CA THR A 2 14.02 18.25 5.76
C THR A 2 13.75 18.10 4.27
N ALA A 3 13.36 16.91 3.85
CA ALA A 3 13.04 16.63 2.45
C ALA A 3 11.52 16.65 2.24
N LEU A 4 11.07 17.26 1.16
CA LEU A 4 9.69 17.18 0.71
C LEU A 4 9.57 15.97 -0.23
N ILE A 5 8.65 15.07 0.09
CA ILE A 5 8.46 13.82 -0.62
C ILE A 5 7.08 13.84 -1.28
N CYS A 6 7.06 13.96 -2.59
CA CYS A 6 5.82 13.94 -3.37
C CYS A 6 5.65 12.54 -3.97
N GLY A 7 4.58 11.86 -3.60
CA GLY A 7 4.33 10.52 -4.09
C GLY A 7 3.09 9.91 -3.46
N SER A 8 2.89 8.63 -3.72
CA SER A 8 1.72 7.92 -3.25
C SER A 8 1.88 7.37 -1.84
N LEU A 9 0.76 7.25 -1.16
CA LEU A 9 0.57 6.37 -0.01
C LEU A 9 -0.46 5.34 -0.42
N ALA A 10 -0.20 4.08 -0.15
CA ALA A 10 -1.06 3.00 -0.62
C ALA A 10 -0.98 1.79 0.31
N TYR A 11 -1.95 0.93 0.21
CA TYR A 11 -1.88 -0.41 0.80
C TYR A 11 -1.44 -1.40 -0.26
N ASP A 12 -0.52 -2.27 0.11
CA ASP A 12 -0.10 -3.41 -0.71
C ASP A 12 -0.72 -4.66 -0.12
N THR A 13 -1.68 -5.24 -0.83
CA THR A 13 -2.33 -6.47 -0.41
C THR A 13 -1.63 -7.64 -1.07
N VAL A 14 -1.09 -8.54 -0.25
CA VAL A 14 -0.39 -9.73 -0.72
C VAL A 14 -1.22 -10.95 -0.37
N MET A 15 -1.60 -11.69 -1.38
CA MET A 15 -2.32 -12.95 -1.25
C MET A 15 -1.36 -14.09 -1.54
N VAL A 16 -1.26 -15.04 -0.61
CA VAL A 16 -0.46 -16.24 -0.83
C VAL A 16 -1.36 -17.29 -1.46
N PHE A 17 -0.90 -17.80 -2.59
CA PHE A 17 -1.62 -18.81 -3.35
C PHE A 17 -0.72 -20.03 -3.51
N GLU A 18 -1.22 -21.19 -3.12
CA GLU A 18 -0.52 -22.46 -3.29
C GLU A 18 -1.00 -23.13 -4.57
N GLY A 19 -0.06 -23.34 -5.51
CA GLY A 19 -0.38 -23.93 -6.80
C GLY A 19 0.09 -23.07 -7.96
N ARG A 20 -0.31 -23.47 -9.15
CA ARG A 20 0.03 -22.77 -10.38
C ARG A 20 -1.19 -22.09 -10.97
N PHE A 21 -0.99 -20.89 -11.48
CA PHE A 21 -2.05 -20.13 -12.13
C PHE A 21 -2.78 -20.94 -13.20
N ARG A 22 -2.03 -21.67 -14.04
CA ARG A 22 -2.59 -22.46 -15.13
C ARG A 22 -3.55 -23.56 -14.67
N GLU A 23 -3.44 -24.03 -13.42
CA GLU A 23 -4.30 -25.07 -12.85
C GLU A 23 -5.74 -24.53 -12.60
N HIS A 24 -5.90 -23.22 -12.57
CA HIS A 24 -7.17 -22.55 -12.31
C HIS A 24 -7.79 -21.96 -13.56
N ILE A 25 -7.13 -22.13 -14.70
CA ILE A 25 -7.68 -21.77 -16.01
C ILE A 25 -8.41 -22.98 -16.56
N LEU A 26 -9.68 -22.80 -16.89
CA LEU A 26 -10.47 -23.85 -17.52
C LEU A 26 -10.13 -23.88 -19.01
N PRO A 27 -9.45 -24.93 -19.53
CA PRO A 27 -9.02 -24.97 -20.93
C PRO A 27 -10.16 -24.84 -21.94
N ASP A 28 -11.32 -25.38 -21.58
CA ASP A 28 -12.50 -25.39 -22.44
C ASP A 28 -13.20 -24.02 -22.54
N ARG A 29 -12.79 -23.09 -21.67
CA ARG A 29 -13.41 -21.76 -21.54
C ARG A 29 -12.38 -20.64 -21.56
N ILE A 30 -11.30 -20.84 -22.27
CA ILE A 30 -10.21 -19.88 -22.34
C ILE A 30 -10.64 -18.52 -22.92
N HIS A 31 -11.70 -18.52 -23.73
CA HIS A 31 -12.30 -17.31 -24.29
C HIS A 31 -13.13 -16.52 -23.26
N VAL A 32 -13.47 -17.15 -22.15
CA VAL A 32 -14.17 -16.51 -21.02
C VAL A 32 -13.24 -16.60 -19.82
N LEU A 33 -12.17 -15.83 -19.85
CA LEU A 33 -11.13 -15.88 -18.83
C LEU A 33 -11.63 -15.25 -17.55
N ASN A 34 -12.19 -16.06 -16.69
CA ASN A 34 -12.61 -15.68 -15.35
C ASN A 34 -11.91 -16.60 -14.37
N VAL A 35 -10.89 -16.06 -13.70
CA VAL A 35 -10.05 -16.84 -12.78
C VAL A 35 -10.40 -16.46 -11.35
N SER A 36 -10.75 -17.46 -10.55
CA SER A 36 -11.04 -17.29 -9.13
C SER A 36 -10.09 -18.14 -8.31
N PHE A 37 -9.48 -17.52 -7.28
CA PHE A 37 -8.56 -18.20 -6.39
C PHE A 37 -9.07 -18.21 -4.96
N LEU A 38 -8.88 -19.32 -4.27
CA LEU A 38 -8.96 -19.36 -2.83
C LEU A 38 -7.55 -19.10 -2.28
N ALA A 39 -7.35 -17.94 -1.70
CA ALA A 39 -6.07 -17.60 -1.08
C ALA A 39 -6.13 -17.99 0.41
N PRO A 40 -5.29 -18.93 0.87
CA PRO A 40 -5.31 -19.37 2.27
C PRO A 40 -4.78 -18.31 3.21
N SER A 41 -4.02 -17.33 2.71
CA SER A 41 -3.58 -16.20 3.52
C SER A 41 -3.55 -14.93 2.71
N MET A 42 -3.81 -13.85 3.40
CA MET A 42 -3.77 -12.50 2.84
C MET A 42 -3.17 -11.57 3.89
N ARG A 43 -2.28 -10.69 3.46
CA ARG A 43 -1.75 -9.66 4.33
C ARG A 43 -1.76 -8.32 3.61
N ARG A 44 -1.91 -7.27 4.40
CA ARG A 44 -1.90 -5.91 3.90
C ARG A 44 -0.69 -5.19 4.48
N ASN A 45 0.15 -4.68 3.61
CA ASN A 45 1.32 -3.91 3.99
C ASN A 45 1.11 -2.44 3.68
N PHE A 46 1.75 -1.58 4.45
CA PHE A 46 1.77 -0.15 4.19
C PHE A 46 2.81 0.15 3.11
N GLY A 47 2.42 0.85 2.07
CA GLY A 47 3.27 1.06 0.90
C GLY A 47 3.04 2.41 0.24
N GLY A 48 3.34 2.45 -1.04
CA GLY A 48 3.38 3.68 -1.83
C GLY A 48 4.76 4.31 -1.79
N CYS A 49 5.12 5.03 -2.86
CA CYS A 49 6.46 5.61 -2.98
C CYS A 49 6.79 6.57 -1.85
N ALA A 50 5.86 7.48 -1.54
CA ALA A 50 6.10 8.46 -0.48
C ALA A 50 6.25 7.80 0.89
N GLY A 51 5.39 6.84 1.21
CA GLY A 51 5.47 6.12 2.47
C GLY A 51 6.77 5.35 2.62
N ASN A 52 7.20 4.66 1.59
CA ASN A 52 8.44 3.91 1.61
C ASN A 52 9.67 4.81 1.76
N ILE A 53 9.70 5.92 1.05
CA ILE A 53 10.80 6.89 1.15
C ILE A 53 10.84 7.52 2.55
N ALA A 54 9.71 7.97 3.06
CA ALA A 54 9.64 8.61 4.38
C ALA A 54 10.05 7.65 5.50
N TYR A 55 9.61 6.41 5.43
CA TYR A 55 9.97 5.39 6.40
C TYR A 55 11.48 5.10 6.40
N ASN A 56 12.06 4.87 5.22
CA ASN A 56 13.48 4.61 5.10
C ASN A 56 14.32 5.81 5.53
N LEU A 57 13.89 7.01 5.19
CA LEU A 57 14.57 8.23 5.61
C LEU A 57 14.55 8.36 7.13
N ARG A 58 13.43 8.03 7.78
CA ARG A 58 13.29 8.04 9.22
C ARG A 58 14.23 7.04 9.89
N LEU A 59 14.36 5.84 9.31
CA LEU A 59 15.31 4.83 9.80
C LEU A 59 16.75 5.31 9.72
N LEU A 60 17.07 6.15 8.75
CA LEU A 60 18.41 6.75 8.60
C LEU A 60 18.62 8.01 9.45
N GLY A 61 17.65 8.37 10.26
CA GLY A 61 17.75 9.55 11.13
C GLY A 61 17.36 10.88 10.47
N GLY A 62 16.80 10.83 9.26
CA GLY A 62 16.36 12.03 8.55
C GLY A 62 14.89 12.34 8.79
N GLU A 63 14.45 13.47 8.25
CA GLU A 63 13.07 13.91 8.28
C GLU A 63 12.53 14.12 6.88
N GLY A 64 11.32 13.58 6.62
CA GLY A 64 10.62 13.78 5.38
C GLY A 64 9.22 14.31 5.61
N LEU A 65 8.81 15.27 4.79
CA LEU A 65 7.44 15.76 4.74
C LEU A 65 6.81 15.19 3.49
N MET A 66 5.81 14.33 3.69
CA MET A 66 5.08 13.74 2.56
C MET A 66 4.00 14.68 2.08
N MET A 67 3.93 14.88 0.77
CA MET A 67 2.82 15.54 0.11
C MET A 67 2.06 14.49 -0.68
N ALA A 68 0.90 14.10 -0.18
CA ALA A 68 0.11 13.00 -0.75
C ALA A 68 -1.37 13.20 -0.46
N THR A 69 -2.20 12.51 -1.21
CA THR A 69 -3.63 12.39 -0.93
C THR A 69 -3.95 10.96 -0.53
N VAL A 70 -4.90 10.81 0.38
CA VAL A 70 -5.34 9.51 0.89
C VAL A 70 -6.86 9.46 0.92
N GLY A 71 -7.41 8.26 1.04
CA GLY A 71 -8.84 8.06 1.17
C GLY A 71 -9.30 7.94 2.62
N HIS A 72 -10.59 7.67 2.79
CA HIS A 72 -11.20 7.56 4.13
C HIS A 72 -10.71 6.34 4.92
N ASP A 73 -10.06 5.39 4.27
CA ASP A 73 -9.56 4.15 4.85
C ASP A 73 -8.11 4.26 5.34
N PHE A 74 -7.59 5.47 5.45
CA PHE A 74 -6.19 5.73 5.80
C PHE A 74 -5.85 5.50 7.29
N ALA A 75 -6.83 5.47 8.18
CA ALA A 75 -6.59 5.49 9.64
C ALA A 75 -5.55 4.48 10.17
N PRO A 76 -5.53 3.20 9.74
CA PRO A 76 -4.50 2.27 10.20
C PRO A 76 -3.09 2.68 9.80
N TYR A 77 -2.93 3.17 8.58
CA TYR A 77 -1.66 3.66 8.06
C TYR A 77 -1.21 4.93 8.79
N GLU A 78 -2.15 5.87 9.01
CA GLU A 78 -1.91 7.10 9.75
C GLU A 78 -1.35 6.81 11.14
N ARG A 79 -1.97 5.88 11.86
CA ARG A 79 -1.52 5.46 13.19
C ARG A 79 -0.11 4.90 13.15
N TRP A 80 0.19 4.05 12.19
CA TRP A 80 1.50 3.44 12.01
C TRP A 80 2.58 4.50 11.76
N LEU A 81 2.28 5.51 10.95
CA LEU A 81 3.19 6.62 10.65
C LEU A 81 3.41 7.50 11.88
N GLN A 82 2.34 7.80 12.62
CA GLN A 82 2.41 8.61 13.85
C GLN A 82 3.26 7.93 14.91
N GLU A 83 3.13 6.64 15.09
CA GLU A 83 3.91 5.85 16.04
C GLU A 83 5.40 5.90 15.73
N ARG A 84 5.78 6.15 14.50
CA ARG A 84 7.16 6.25 14.05
C ARG A 84 7.67 7.68 13.95
N GLY A 85 6.86 8.63 14.39
CA GLY A 85 7.25 10.04 14.39
C GLY A 85 7.34 10.65 12.99
N ILE A 86 6.64 10.10 12.03
CA ILE A 86 6.61 10.62 10.65
C ILE A 86 5.49 11.66 10.54
N ALA A 87 5.83 12.88 10.11
CA ALA A 87 4.88 13.98 10.02
C ALA A 87 3.89 13.80 8.88
N LEU A 88 2.62 14.15 9.13
CA LEU A 88 1.51 14.03 8.20
C LEU A 88 0.93 15.39 7.80
N THR A 89 1.66 16.46 8.05
CA THR A 89 1.19 17.85 7.88
C THR A 89 0.66 18.13 6.48
N HIS A 90 1.25 17.53 5.45
CA HIS A 90 0.90 17.76 4.05
C HIS A 90 0.20 16.56 3.40
N VAL A 91 -0.30 15.63 4.21
CA VAL A 91 -1.14 14.54 3.74
C VAL A 91 -2.60 14.97 3.84
N ARG A 92 -3.32 14.91 2.73
CA ARG A 92 -4.71 15.37 2.64
C ARG A 92 -5.64 14.20 2.37
N GLU A 93 -6.68 14.06 3.19
CA GLU A 93 -7.73 13.10 2.95
C GLU A 93 -8.71 13.64 1.91
N VAL A 94 -9.04 12.80 0.94
CA VAL A 94 -10.05 13.09 -0.08
C VAL A 94 -11.16 12.06 0.00
N PRO A 95 -12.38 12.36 -0.51
CA PRO A 95 -13.46 11.36 -0.49
C PRO A 95 -13.10 10.10 -1.28
N GLY A 96 -13.47 8.94 -0.74
CA GLY A 96 -13.25 7.64 -1.37
C GLY A 96 -12.12 6.85 -0.72
N GLU A 97 -11.86 5.68 -1.28
CA GLU A 97 -10.75 4.82 -0.87
C GLU A 97 -9.49 5.14 -1.67
N PHE A 98 -8.37 4.74 -1.13
CA PHE A 98 -7.11 4.89 -1.84
C PHE A 98 -6.36 3.58 -2.02
#